data_f57234ba579bb35df58be4fb6be94a12
#
_entry.id   f57234ba579bb35df58be4fb6be94a12
#
_cell.length_a   1.000
_cell.length_b   1.000
_cell.length_c   1.000
_cell.angle_alpha   90.00
_cell.angle_beta   90.00
_cell.angle_gamma   90.00
#
_symmetry.space_group_name_H-M   'P 1'
#
loop_
_entity.id
_entity.type
_entity.pdbx_description
1 polymer ?
#
loop_
_entity_poly.entity_id
_entity_poly.type
_entity_poly.pdbx_seq_one_letter_code
_entity_poly.pdbx_strand_id
1 'polypeptide(L)' 'IENSLKMYPNPSNGFVTIALDNNLQVEKVNFYNSLGQLVKTTTANVVSTLELAKGSYFVEVVTNEGKATKQLLVQ' A
#
# COMPACT_ATOMS: atom_id res chain seq x y z
N ILE A 1 9.92 8.56 -5.93
CA ILE A 1 8.46 8.70 -5.81
C ILE A 1 7.96 8.69 -4.36
N GLU A 2 8.83 8.39 -3.39
CA GLU A 2 8.40 8.29 -1.99
C GLU A 2 7.74 9.56 -1.48
N ASN A 3 8.26 10.72 -1.88
CA ASN A 3 7.69 12.00 -1.46
C ASN A 3 6.31 12.28 -2.07
N SER A 4 5.99 11.57 -3.15
CA SER A 4 4.70 11.73 -3.84
C SER A 4 3.67 10.71 -3.37
N LEU A 5 4.07 9.76 -2.52
CA LEU A 5 3.21 8.67 -2.08
C LEU A 5 2.70 8.93 -0.69
N LYS A 6 1.38 8.87 -0.53
CA LYS A 6 0.73 8.94 0.77
C LYS A 6 -0.21 7.76 0.93
N MET A 7 -0.26 7.23 2.13
CA MET A 7 -1.22 6.17 2.49
C MET A 7 -1.95 6.59 3.74
N TYR A 8 -3.27 6.50 3.71
CA TYR A 8 -4.08 6.85 4.87
C TYR A 8 -5.41 6.11 4.87
N PRO A 9 -5.97 5.85 6.03
CA PRO A 9 -5.39 6.08 7.34
C PRO A 9 -4.27 5.08 7.63
N ASN A 10 -3.31 5.50 8.45
CA ASN A 10 -2.24 4.64 8.91
C ASN A 10 -2.02 4.93 10.39
N PRO A 11 -2.48 4.06 11.30
CA PRO A 11 -2.91 2.67 11.06
C PRO A 11 -4.21 2.56 10.26
N SER A 12 -4.33 1.50 9.49
CA SER A 12 -5.56 1.25 8.73
C SER A 12 -6.62 0.62 9.63
N ASN A 13 -7.87 0.94 9.34
CA ASN A 13 -9.02 0.41 10.05
C ASN A 13 -10.06 -0.01 9.03
N GLY A 14 -9.83 -1.14 8.39
CA GLY A 14 -10.71 -1.70 7.38
C GLY A 14 -10.32 -1.38 5.95
N PHE A 15 -9.61 -0.27 5.72
CA PHE A 15 -9.16 0.09 4.37
C PHE A 15 -7.96 1.03 4.44
N VAL A 16 -7.29 1.18 3.31
CA VAL A 16 -6.23 2.17 3.13
C VAL A 16 -6.38 2.80 1.75
N THR A 17 -6.16 4.10 1.69
CA THR A 17 -6.15 4.86 0.44
C THR A 17 -4.72 5.15 0.05
N ILE A 18 -4.40 4.91 -1.22
CA ILE A 18 -3.08 5.19 -1.79
C ILE A 18 -3.22 6.40 -2.69
N ALA A 19 -2.56 7.49 -2.31
CA ALA A 19 -2.62 8.75 -3.05
C ALA A 19 -1.25 9.08 -3.61
N LEU A 20 -1.22 9.45 -4.89
CA LEU A 20 -0.03 9.83 -5.61
C LEU A 20 -0.23 11.21 -6.23
N ASP A 21 0.91 11.87 -6.55
CA ASP A 21 0.85 13.12 -7.32
C ASP A 21 0.26 12.88 -8.70
N ASN A 22 -0.22 13.96 -9.32
CA ASN A 22 -1.03 13.92 -10.54
C ASN A 22 -0.39 13.19 -11.71
N ASN A 23 0.93 13.20 -11.81
CA ASN A 23 1.63 12.60 -12.95
C ASN A 23 1.93 11.12 -12.75
N LEU A 24 1.59 10.57 -11.60
CA LEU A 24 1.89 9.19 -11.26
C LEU A 24 0.62 8.36 -11.30
N GLN A 25 0.76 7.16 -11.87
CA GLN A 25 -0.35 6.21 -11.94
C GLN A 25 0.07 4.92 -11.27
N VAL A 26 -0.82 4.39 -10.45
CA VAL A 26 -0.59 3.09 -9.82
C VAL A 26 -0.70 2.01 -10.87
N GLU A 27 0.37 1.24 -11.03
CA GLU A 27 0.34 0.06 -11.88
C GLU A 27 0.07 -1.19 -11.07
N LYS A 28 0.56 -1.22 -9.84
CA LYS A 28 0.43 -2.40 -9.00
C LYS A 28 0.72 -2.02 -7.55
N VAL A 29 -0.01 -2.64 -6.64
CA VAL A 29 0.21 -2.48 -5.20
C VAL A 29 0.38 -3.87 -4.61
N ASN A 30 1.50 -4.11 -3.96
CA ASN A 30 1.82 -5.40 -3.35
C ASN A 30 1.93 -5.23 -1.84
N PHE A 31 1.23 -6.08 -1.10
CA PHE A 31 1.27 -6.11 0.35
C PHE A 31 2.10 -7.30 0.80
N TYR A 32 3.12 -7.04 1.61
CA TYR A 32 3.98 -8.07 2.19
C TYR A 32 3.82 -8.06 3.70
N ASN A 33 3.76 -9.25 4.29
CA ASN A 33 3.73 -9.35 5.75
C ASN A 33 5.13 -9.11 6.33
N SER A 34 5.25 -9.18 7.66
CA SER A 34 6.52 -8.94 8.34
C SER A 34 7.61 -9.96 8.01
N LEU A 35 7.24 -11.09 7.45
CA LEU A 35 8.17 -12.12 7.00
C LEU A 35 8.59 -11.93 5.54
N GLY A 36 8.06 -10.89 4.88
CA GLY A 36 8.38 -10.63 3.48
C GLY A 36 7.57 -11.45 2.49
N GLN A 37 6.51 -12.09 2.95
CA GLN A 37 5.64 -12.89 2.06
C GLN A 37 4.58 -12.01 1.43
N LEU A 38 4.36 -12.17 0.13
CA LEU A 38 3.31 -11.46 -0.58
C LEU A 38 1.96 -12.03 -0.16
N VAL A 39 1.11 -11.16 0.41
CA VAL A 39 -0.20 -11.58 0.92
C VAL A 39 -1.36 -11.01 0.12
N LYS A 40 -1.12 -9.95 -0.65
CA LYS A 40 -2.16 -9.31 -1.46
C LYS A 40 -1.52 -8.50 -2.58
N THR A 41 -2.17 -8.51 -3.72
CA THR A 41 -1.79 -7.64 -4.83
C THR A 41 -3.05 -7.05 -5.45
N THR A 42 -2.98 -5.78 -5.86
CA THR A 42 -4.12 -5.09 -6.43
C THR A 42 -3.64 -3.94 -7.31
N THR A 43 -4.55 -3.40 -8.12
CA THR A 43 -4.31 -2.19 -8.89
C THR A 43 -5.18 -1.03 -8.42
N ALA A 44 -5.99 -1.24 -7.37
CA ALA A 44 -6.91 -0.23 -6.86
C ALA A 44 -6.18 0.79 -5.99
N ASN A 45 -6.72 2.01 -5.95
CA ASN A 45 -6.20 3.08 -5.10
C ASN A 45 -6.77 3.05 -3.69
N VAL A 46 -7.95 2.44 -3.52
CA VAL A 46 -8.55 2.23 -2.21
C VAL A 46 -8.62 0.73 -2.00
N VAL A 47 -7.97 0.26 -0.95
CA VAL A 47 -7.73 -1.16 -0.76
C VAL A 47 -8.30 -1.59 0.58
N SER A 48 -9.12 -2.65 0.55
CA SER A 48 -9.64 -3.25 1.78
C SER A 48 -8.50 -3.97 2.51
N THR A 49 -8.44 -3.79 3.83
CA THR A 49 -7.51 -4.50 4.70
C THR A 49 -8.23 -5.45 5.65
N LEU A 50 -9.53 -5.66 5.42
CA LEU A 50 -10.35 -6.47 6.32
C LEU A 50 -9.91 -7.94 6.36
N GLU A 51 -9.41 -8.45 5.24
CA GLU A 51 -8.94 -9.84 5.16
C GLU A 51 -7.52 -10.04 5.67
N LEU A 52 -6.82 -8.94 6.02
CA LEU A 52 -5.45 -9.03 6.52
C LEU A 52 -5.46 -9.16 8.03
N ALA A 53 -4.61 -10.03 8.56
CA ALA A 53 -4.42 -10.14 10.00
C ALA A 53 -3.83 -8.84 10.54
N LYS A 54 -4.13 -8.54 11.80
CA LYS A 54 -3.56 -7.35 12.45
C LYS A 54 -2.05 -7.45 12.50
N GLY A 55 -1.38 -6.36 12.27
CA GLY A 55 0.08 -6.32 12.34
C GLY A 55 0.69 -5.37 11.34
N SER A 56 2.01 -5.44 11.21
CA SER A 56 2.79 -4.59 10.32
C SER A 56 2.94 -5.22 8.94
N TYR A 57 2.78 -4.39 7.92
CA TYR A 57 2.92 -4.80 6.53
C TYR A 57 3.82 -3.82 5.80
N PHE A 58 4.45 -4.28 4.73
CA PHE A 58 5.15 -3.41 3.80
C PHE A 58 4.34 -3.36 2.52
N VAL A 59 4.02 -2.13 2.09
CA VAL A 59 3.19 -1.90 0.91
C VAL A 59 4.08 -1.32 -0.17
N GLU A 60 4.28 -2.07 -1.23
CA GLU A 60 5.06 -1.65 -2.39
C GLU A 60 4.11 -1.12 -3.45
N VAL A 61 4.28 0.14 -3.81
CA VAL A 61 3.48 0.78 -4.84
C VAL A 61 4.34 0.93 -6.08
N VAL A 62 3.95 0.26 -7.14
CA VAL A 62 4.63 0.34 -8.43
C VAL A 62 3.88 1.33 -9.31
N THR A 63 4.60 2.29 -9.86
CA THR A 63 4.02 3.34 -10.70
C THR A 63 4.73 3.37 -12.05
N ASN A 64 4.21 4.24 -12.94
CA ASN A 64 4.84 4.49 -14.24
C ASN A 64 6.22 5.15 -14.13
N GLU A 65 6.57 5.70 -12.96
CA GLU A 65 7.85 6.41 -12.75
C GLU A 65 8.79 5.68 -11.79
N GLY A 66 8.42 4.47 -11.35
CA GLY A 66 9.21 3.72 -10.40
C GLY A 66 8.35 3.16 -9.28
N LYS A 67 8.99 2.75 -8.20
CA LYS A 67 8.27 2.15 -7.08
C LYS A 67 8.76 2.69 -5.76
N ALA A 68 7.89 2.63 -4.75
CA ALA A 68 8.21 2.99 -3.37
C ALA A 68 7.54 2.01 -2.44
N THR A 69 8.14 1.81 -1.27
CA THR A 69 7.61 0.93 -0.25
C THR A 69 7.42 1.72 1.03
N LYS A 70 6.25 1.56 1.63
CA LYS A 70 5.94 2.17 2.92
C LYS A 70 5.39 1.14 3.86
N GLN A 71 5.62 1.36 5.15
CA GLN A 71 5.10 0.49 6.19
C GLN A 71 3.66 0.88 6.52
N LEU A 72 2.81 -0.12 6.71
CA LEU A 72 1.42 0.05 7.08
C LEU A 72 1.12 -0.80 8.30
N LEU A 73 0.45 -0.20 9.30
CA LEU A 73 -0.05 -0.95 10.44
C LEU A 73 -1.53 -1.23 10.24
N VAL A 74 -1.91 -2.49 10.29
CA VAL A 74 -3.30 -2.95 10.16
C VAL A 74 -3.84 -3.25 11.56
N GLN A 75 -4.91 -2.57 11.91
CA GLN A 75 -5.58 -2.74 13.20
C GLN A 75 -6.90 -3.49 13.06
#